data_65f50f589bb32ed37ce28b59006b30bf
#
_entry.id   65f50f589bb32ed37ce28b59006b30bf
#
_cell.length_a   1.000
_cell.length_b   1.000
_cell.length_c   1.000
_cell.angle_alpha   90.00
_cell.angle_beta   90.00
_cell.angle_gamma   90.00
#
_symmetry.space_group_name_H-M   'P 1'
#
loop_
_entity.id
_entity.type
_entity.pdbx_description
1 polymer ?
#
loop_
_entity_poly.entity_id
_entity_poly.type
_entity_poly.pdbx_seq_one_letter_code
_entity_poly.pdbx_strand_id
1 'polypeptide(L)'
;MLLNDEQLVGLDPNIIKGLDRSGDLYAANSPIQPASIDLTIGDIFLPEIPPGEPGSIQSPLTFHSLPAGHTAIVQTKEELDLPRDLAAIGFPPSSEVSVRGLLMTNPGHVDPGYKGQMKFTVINMGRESFHLKSGAIIVTLLFFRLDQPPKKSYPERNPTIKGGVAEEQLSRLAKDFLNFESRAEDIVKQAERKAIFWTAGVPIVAALIGVIGSFAAAYVFTASRVHDVENSMVENKASVDIKISNIKQKIDDRKLEKRIEELEHLVKKTEPRSPKP
;
A
#
# COMPACT_ATOMS: atom_id res chain seq x y z
N MET A 1 3.26 -21.11 18.94
CA MET A 1 4.54 -20.59 19.47
C MET A 1 5.39 -20.10 18.29
N LEU A 2 6.01 -18.92 18.41
CA LEU A 2 6.98 -18.43 17.41
C LEU A 2 8.23 -19.29 17.45
N LEU A 3 8.77 -19.65 16.28
CA LEU A 3 9.99 -20.45 16.17
C LEU A 3 11.24 -19.56 16.29
N ASN A 4 12.24 -20.04 17.01
CA ASN A 4 13.59 -19.45 17.06
C ASN A 4 14.49 -20.06 15.97
N ASP A 5 15.73 -19.56 15.86
CA ASP A 5 16.71 -19.98 14.87
C ASP A 5 17.01 -21.48 14.89
N GLU A 6 17.23 -22.08 16.06
CA GLU A 6 17.46 -23.53 16.19
C GLU A 6 16.29 -24.34 15.61
N GLN A 7 15.06 -23.92 15.90
CA GLN A 7 13.85 -24.56 15.41
C GLN A 7 13.67 -24.34 13.90
N LEU A 8 14.05 -23.14 13.39
CA LEU A 8 14.00 -22.80 11.98
C LEU A 8 15.05 -23.57 11.17
N VAL A 9 16.26 -23.70 11.71
CA VAL A 9 17.33 -24.55 11.13
C VAL A 9 16.90 -26.01 11.08
N GLY A 10 16.22 -26.49 12.14
CA GLY A 10 15.72 -27.86 12.27
C GLY A 10 14.45 -28.17 11.45
N LEU A 11 13.87 -27.20 10.72
CA LEU A 11 12.73 -27.47 9.83
C LEU A 11 13.14 -28.39 8.68
N ASP A 12 12.24 -29.31 8.31
CA ASP A 12 12.41 -30.13 7.11
C ASP A 12 12.66 -29.24 5.89
N PRO A 13 13.75 -29.47 5.14
CA PRO A 13 14.08 -28.68 3.93
C PRO A 13 12.95 -28.61 2.90
N ASN A 14 12.05 -29.59 2.87
CA ASN A 14 10.90 -29.61 1.98
C ASN A 14 9.83 -28.56 2.33
N ILE A 15 9.84 -28.03 3.57
CA ILE A 15 8.90 -26.98 3.99
C ILE A 15 9.18 -25.67 3.25
N ILE A 16 10.47 -25.38 2.97
CA ILE A 16 10.89 -24.23 2.19
C ILE A 16 11.91 -24.69 1.15
N LYS A 17 11.40 -25.08 -0.01
CA LYS A 17 12.23 -25.55 -1.11
C LYS A 17 12.97 -24.37 -1.75
N GLY A 18 14.23 -24.59 -2.11
CA GLY A 18 15.09 -23.57 -2.73
C GLY A 18 15.68 -22.56 -1.75
N LEU A 19 15.41 -22.70 -0.45
CA LEU A 19 16.10 -21.91 0.59
C LEU A 19 17.59 -22.29 0.59
N ASP A 20 18.45 -21.29 0.55
CA ASP A 20 19.89 -21.51 0.64
C ASP A 20 20.27 -21.94 2.06
N ARG A 21 20.67 -23.19 2.20
CA ARG A 21 21.14 -23.80 3.45
C ARG A 21 22.61 -24.15 3.39
N SER A 22 23.33 -23.57 2.44
CA SER A 22 24.78 -23.73 2.32
C SER A 22 25.52 -22.85 3.36
N GLY A 23 26.61 -23.35 3.86
CA GLY A 23 27.46 -22.61 4.81
C GLY A 23 26.94 -22.63 6.26
N ASP A 24 27.37 -21.62 7.03
CA ASP A 24 26.95 -21.45 8.43
C ASP A 24 25.57 -20.81 8.50
N LEU A 25 24.59 -21.59 8.94
CA LEU A 25 23.18 -21.16 9.04
C LEU A 25 22.92 -20.13 10.15
N TYR A 26 23.91 -19.88 11.02
CA TYR A 26 23.86 -18.85 12.07
C TYR A 26 24.69 -17.61 11.72
N ALA A 27 25.27 -17.57 10.54
CA ALA A 27 26.02 -16.40 10.07
C ALA A 27 25.10 -15.21 9.81
N ALA A 28 25.64 -13.99 9.89
CA ALA A 28 24.88 -12.77 9.68
C ALA A 28 24.25 -12.63 8.28
N ASN A 29 24.78 -13.34 7.28
CA ASN A 29 24.27 -13.38 5.90
C ASN A 29 23.41 -14.62 5.62
N SER A 30 23.09 -15.42 6.63
CA SER A 30 22.16 -16.55 6.51
C SER A 30 20.75 -16.04 6.19
N PRO A 31 19.96 -16.74 5.35
CA PRO A 31 18.54 -16.45 5.21
C PRO A 31 17.74 -16.79 6.48
N ILE A 32 18.30 -17.57 7.40
CA ILE A 32 17.68 -17.91 8.69
C ILE A 32 18.19 -16.90 9.72
N GLN A 33 17.28 -16.09 10.24
CA GLN A 33 17.51 -15.06 11.24
C GLN A 33 17.06 -15.57 12.63
N PRO A 34 17.33 -14.88 13.75
CA PRO A 34 17.02 -15.38 15.11
C PRO A 34 15.57 -15.82 15.35
N ALA A 35 14.61 -15.30 14.59
CA ALA A 35 13.19 -15.65 14.71
C ALA A 35 12.42 -15.62 13.38
N SER A 36 13.12 -15.56 12.25
CA SER A 36 12.52 -15.42 10.94
C SER A 36 13.36 -16.04 9.83
N ILE A 37 12.76 -16.17 8.64
CA ILE A 37 13.44 -16.60 7.43
C ILE A 37 13.20 -15.56 6.35
N ASP A 38 14.26 -15.15 5.67
CA ASP A 38 14.21 -14.24 4.54
C ASP A 38 14.03 -15.03 3.24
N LEU A 39 13.03 -14.62 2.46
CA LEU A 39 12.81 -15.16 1.11
C LEU A 39 13.21 -14.12 0.07
N THR A 40 13.62 -14.62 -1.09
CA THR A 40 14.22 -13.81 -2.15
C THR A 40 13.30 -13.70 -3.38
N ILE A 41 13.53 -12.68 -4.20
CA ILE A 41 12.88 -12.52 -5.50
C ILE A 41 13.35 -13.66 -6.41
N GLY A 42 12.40 -14.36 -7.03
CA GLY A 42 12.62 -15.27 -8.15
C GLY A 42 12.33 -14.56 -9.46
N ASP A 43 11.04 -14.41 -9.75
CA ASP A 43 10.53 -13.88 -10.99
C ASP A 43 9.86 -12.51 -10.82
N ILE A 44 9.96 -11.68 -11.85
CA ILE A 44 9.37 -10.34 -11.90
C ILE A 44 8.46 -10.26 -13.12
N PHE A 45 7.21 -9.84 -12.89
CA PHE A 45 6.19 -9.69 -13.92
C PHE A 45 5.75 -8.24 -13.99
N LEU A 46 5.60 -7.72 -15.18
CA LEU A 46 5.21 -6.34 -15.43
C LEU A 46 3.79 -6.28 -15.99
N PRO A 47 2.96 -5.32 -15.55
CA PRO A 47 1.66 -5.10 -16.15
C PRO A 47 1.78 -4.55 -17.58
N GLU A 48 0.74 -4.77 -18.37
CA GLU A 48 0.60 -4.25 -19.74
C GLU A 48 1.67 -4.76 -20.74
N ILE A 49 2.33 -5.86 -20.42
CA ILE A 49 3.28 -6.50 -21.35
C ILE A 49 2.56 -7.58 -22.17
N PRO A 50 2.69 -7.56 -23.50
CA PRO A 50 2.09 -8.60 -24.34
C PRO A 50 2.60 -10.02 -23.99
N PRO A 51 1.77 -11.05 -24.16
CA PRO A 51 2.19 -12.44 -23.94
C PRO A 51 3.43 -12.81 -24.75
N GLY A 52 4.42 -13.44 -24.08
CA GLY A 52 5.68 -13.84 -24.69
C GLY A 52 6.79 -12.80 -24.68
N GLU A 53 6.46 -11.52 -24.47
CA GLU A 53 7.47 -10.48 -24.30
C GLU A 53 8.12 -10.51 -22.90
N PRO A 54 9.36 -10.01 -22.76
CA PRO A 54 10.05 -9.95 -21.46
C PRO A 54 9.25 -9.18 -20.41
N GLY A 55 8.98 -9.81 -19.28
CA GLY A 55 8.12 -9.30 -18.21
C GLY A 55 6.71 -9.88 -18.21
N SER A 56 6.33 -10.64 -19.25
CA SER A 56 5.07 -11.41 -19.27
C SER A 56 5.17 -12.68 -18.40
N ILE A 57 4.04 -13.37 -18.21
CA ILE A 57 3.99 -14.64 -17.46
C ILE A 57 4.83 -15.72 -18.15
N GLN A 58 4.86 -15.71 -19.48
CA GLN A 58 5.61 -16.69 -20.27
C GLN A 58 7.10 -16.40 -20.31
N SER A 59 7.50 -15.15 -20.04
CA SER A 59 8.89 -14.68 -20.10
C SER A 59 9.18 -13.72 -18.94
N PRO A 60 9.21 -14.22 -17.67
CA PRO A 60 9.48 -13.39 -16.51
C PRO A 60 10.89 -12.80 -16.54
N LEU A 61 11.07 -11.68 -15.86
CA LEU A 61 12.37 -11.04 -15.69
C LEU A 61 13.05 -11.50 -14.40
N THR A 62 14.38 -11.56 -14.43
CA THR A 62 15.23 -11.76 -13.25
C THR A 62 15.82 -10.46 -12.73
N PHE A 63 15.69 -9.38 -13.49
CA PHE A 63 16.09 -8.03 -13.13
C PHE A 63 15.18 -7.01 -13.79
N HIS A 64 14.77 -6.00 -13.03
CA HIS A 64 14.05 -4.84 -13.54
C HIS A 64 14.33 -3.58 -12.73
N SER A 65 14.59 -2.48 -13.42
CA SER A 65 14.70 -1.15 -12.80
C SER A 65 13.29 -0.53 -12.80
N LEU A 66 12.58 -0.65 -11.68
CA LEU A 66 11.22 -0.18 -11.52
C LEU A 66 11.20 1.33 -11.32
N PRO A 67 10.69 2.14 -12.27
CA PRO A 67 10.65 3.59 -12.13
C PRO A 67 9.76 4.04 -10.97
N ALA A 68 9.93 5.30 -10.52
CA ALA A 68 9.03 5.92 -9.55
C ALA A 68 7.57 5.85 -10.03
N GLY A 69 6.66 5.47 -9.13
CA GLY A 69 5.23 5.31 -9.43
C GLY A 69 4.84 4.00 -10.12
N HIS A 70 5.80 3.26 -10.67
CA HIS A 70 5.50 2.04 -11.40
C HIS A 70 5.22 0.85 -10.47
N THR A 71 4.49 -0.12 -11.02
CA THR A 71 4.10 -1.35 -10.34
C THR A 71 4.69 -2.58 -11.01
N ALA A 72 4.91 -3.62 -10.21
CA ALA A 72 5.28 -4.96 -10.70
C ALA A 72 4.65 -6.02 -9.78
N ILE A 73 4.55 -7.26 -10.26
CA ILE A 73 4.38 -8.43 -9.39
C ILE A 73 5.74 -9.11 -9.26
N VAL A 74 6.14 -9.38 -8.02
CA VAL A 74 7.29 -10.22 -7.72
C VAL A 74 6.82 -11.53 -7.13
N GLN A 75 7.47 -12.62 -7.52
CA GLN A 75 7.24 -13.97 -7.01
C GLN A 75 8.52 -14.43 -6.31
N THR A 76 8.39 -15.12 -5.16
CA THR A 76 9.56 -15.62 -4.45
C THR A 76 10.28 -16.72 -5.24
N LYS A 77 11.59 -16.82 -5.04
CA LYS A 77 12.39 -17.95 -5.57
C LYS A 77 12.05 -19.23 -4.80
N GLU A 78 11.89 -19.09 -3.50
CA GLU A 78 11.59 -20.20 -2.61
C GLU A 78 10.11 -20.58 -2.71
N GLU A 79 9.85 -21.90 -2.64
CA GLU A 79 8.51 -22.47 -2.60
C GLU A 79 8.21 -22.99 -1.20
N LEU A 80 7.07 -22.59 -0.65
CA LEU A 80 6.58 -23.08 0.63
C LEU A 80 5.76 -24.36 0.45
N ASP A 81 5.91 -25.32 1.36
CA ASP A 81 5.05 -26.47 1.53
C ASP A 81 4.79 -26.68 3.03
N LEU A 82 3.89 -25.83 3.57
CA LEU A 82 3.65 -25.79 5.00
C LEU A 82 2.86 -27.00 5.48
N PRO A 83 3.31 -27.68 6.55
CA PRO A 83 2.51 -28.70 7.21
C PRO A 83 1.29 -28.07 7.91
N ARG A 84 0.36 -28.92 8.37
CA ARG A 84 -0.91 -28.45 8.95
C ARG A 84 -0.77 -27.79 10.33
N ASP A 85 0.36 -27.93 10.98
CA ASP A 85 0.66 -27.36 12.29
C ASP A 85 1.57 -26.12 12.22
N LEU A 86 1.92 -25.67 11.01
CA LEU A 86 2.80 -24.51 10.81
C LEU A 86 2.09 -23.43 10.02
N ALA A 87 2.13 -22.21 10.53
CA ALA A 87 1.68 -20.99 9.87
C ALA A 87 2.82 -19.98 9.79
N ALA A 88 2.72 -18.98 8.93
CA ALA A 88 3.68 -17.89 8.88
C ALA A 88 3.00 -16.52 8.70
N ILE A 89 3.72 -15.46 9.10
CA ILE A 89 3.35 -14.07 8.84
C ILE A 89 4.53 -13.40 8.15
N GLY A 90 4.25 -12.72 7.03
CA GLY A 90 5.26 -12.05 6.22
C GLY A 90 5.28 -10.54 6.46
N PHE A 91 6.49 -9.98 6.40
CA PHE A 91 6.75 -8.54 6.44
C PHE A 91 7.80 -8.17 5.39
N PRO A 92 7.70 -6.99 4.75
CA PRO A 92 8.81 -6.51 3.95
C PRO A 92 9.99 -6.16 4.87
N PRO A 93 11.23 -6.51 4.52
CA PRO A 93 12.42 -6.07 5.25
C PRO A 93 12.45 -4.54 5.32
N SER A 94 12.61 -3.98 6.52
CA SER A 94 12.50 -2.53 6.72
C SER A 94 13.62 -1.77 6.01
N SER A 95 14.88 -2.23 6.14
CA SER A 95 16.07 -1.56 5.61
C SER A 95 16.18 -1.65 4.08
N GLU A 96 15.84 -2.81 3.52
CA GLU A 96 16.09 -3.10 2.10
C GLU A 96 14.90 -2.79 1.19
N VAL A 97 13.69 -2.81 1.74
CA VAL A 97 12.45 -2.68 0.97
C VAL A 97 11.71 -1.42 1.38
N SER A 98 11.19 -1.37 2.62
CA SER A 98 10.26 -0.31 3.05
C SER A 98 10.91 1.07 3.12
N VAL A 99 12.07 1.20 3.77
CA VAL A 99 12.77 2.50 3.92
C VAL A 99 13.27 3.03 2.57
N ARG A 100 13.55 2.14 1.62
CA ARG A 100 13.97 2.51 0.26
C ARG A 100 12.80 2.87 -0.67
N GLY A 101 11.58 2.95 -0.14
CA GLY A 101 10.42 3.44 -0.87
C GLY A 101 9.68 2.39 -1.70
N LEU A 102 9.98 1.09 -1.56
CA LEU A 102 9.18 0.05 -2.19
C LEU A 102 8.01 -0.31 -1.27
N LEU A 103 6.81 0.02 -1.68
CA LEU A 103 5.59 -0.44 -1.03
C LEU A 103 5.25 -1.85 -1.53
N MET A 104 5.10 -2.77 -0.62
CA MET A 104 4.63 -4.12 -0.89
C MET A 104 3.18 -4.25 -0.41
N THR A 105 2.30 -4.73 -1.28
CA THR A 105 0.91 -5.01 -0.89
C THR A 105 0.84 -6.35 -0.18
N ASN A 106 0.35 -6.32 1.07
CA ASN A 106 -0.03 -7.47 1.86
C ASN A 106 0.94 -8.69 1.77
N PRO A 107 2.12 -8.63 2.40
CA PRO A 107 2.93 -9.84 2.56
C PRO A 107 2.21 -10.91 3.39
N GLY A 108 1.22 -10.52 4.20
CA GLY A 108 0.13 -11.30 4.74
C GLY A 108 0.52 -12.46 5.65
N HIS A 109 -0.48 -13.24 6.00
CA HIS A 109 -0.32 -14.53 6.67
C HIS A 109 -0.28 -15.66 5.64
N VAL A 110 0.42 -16.71 6.01
CA VAL A 110 0.50 -17.96 5.23
C VAL A 110 -0.15 -19.04 6.07
N ASP A 111 -1.28 -19.54 5.58
CA ASP A 111 -2.09 -20.53 6.28
C ASP A 111 -1.42 -21.91 6.33
N PRO A 112 -1.73 -22.73 7.35
CA PRO A 112 -1.32 -24.12 7.43
C PRO A 112 -1.76 -24.91 6.19
N GLY A 113 -0.84 -25.67 5.62
CA GLY A 113 -1.06 -26.45 4.41
C GLY A 113 -0.90 -25.65 3.12
N TYR A 114 -0.47 -24.41 3.18
CA TYR A 114 -0.15 -23.62 1.98
C TYR A 114 0.98 -24.28 1.18
N LYS A 115 0.80 -24.32 -0.16
CA LYS A 115 1.82 -24.82 -1.10
C LYS A 115 2.01 -23.84 -2.24
N GLY A 116 3.25 -23.52 -2.54
CA GLY A 116 3.63 -22.67 -3.67
C GLY A 116 4.54 -21.52 -3.32
N GLN A 117 4.91 -20.77 -4.34
CA GLN A 117 5.68 -19.54 -4.21
C GLN A 117 4.77 -18.39 -3.76
N MET A 118 5.28 -17.49 -2.95
CA MET A 118 4.56 -16.27 -2.57
C MET A 118 4.66 -15.24 -3.68
N LYS A 119 3.65 -14.40 -3.80
CA LYS A 119 3.61 -13.33 -4.80
C LYS A 119 3.07 -12.04 -4.21
N PHE A 120 3.66 -10.95 -4.62
CA PHE A 120 3.37 -9.62 -4.09
C PHE A 120 3.30 -8.61 -5.22
N THR A 121 2.33 -7.72 -5.15
CA THR A 121 2.38 -6.49 -5.93
C THR A 121 3.29 -5.51 -5.21
N VAL A 122 4.23 -4.93 -5.94
CA VAL A 122 5.13 -3.89 -5.44
C VAL A 122 4.92 -2.60 -6.21
N ILE A 123 5.06 -1.48 -5.51
CA ILE A 123 4.92 -0.12 -6.05
C ILE A 123 6.15 0.67 -5.62
N ASN A 124 6.85 1.28 -6.55
CA ASN A 124 7.93 2.18 -6.19
C ASN A 124 7.37 3.55 -5.82
N MET A 125 7.36 3.87 -4.53
CA MET A 125 6.96 5.17 -3.99
C MET A 125 8.14 6.13 -3.80
N GLY A 126 9.35 5.69 -4.14
CA GLY A 126 10.55 6.52 -4.11
C GLY A 126 10.60 7.52 -5.26
N ARG A 127 11.60 8.39 -5.24
CA ARG A 127 11.86 9.38 -6.30
C ARG A 127 12.71 8.82 -7.43
N GLU A 128 13.47 7.77 -7.16
CA GLU A 128 14.40 7.11 -8.07
C GLU A 128 13.91 5.71 -8.41
N SER A 129 14.49 5.12 -9.46
CA SER A 129 14.18 3.75 -9.83
C SER A 129 14.63 2.78 -8.75
N PHE A 130 13.75 1.84 -8.39
CA PHE A 130 14.07 0.75 -7.49
C PHE A 130 14.51 -0.48 -8.28
N HIS A 131 15.68 -1.04 -7.94
CA HIS A 131 16.24 -2.20 -8.65
C HIS A 131 15.70 -3.51 -8.05
N LEU A 132 14.75 -4.13 -8.74
CA LEU A 132 14.32 -5.48 -8.46
C LEU A 132 15.30 -6.46 -9.09
N LYS A 133 15.85 -7.38 -8.29
CA LYS A 133 16.84 -8.37 -8.76
C LYS A 133 16.54 -9.72 -8.13
N SER A 134 16.55 -10.76 -8.96
CA SER A 134 16.45 -12.16 -8.49
C SER A 134 17.56 -12.45 -7.46
N GLY A 135 17.19 -13.11 -6.36
CA GLY A 135 18.06 -13.37 -5.23
C GLY A 135 18.13 -12.23 -4.19
N ALA A 136 17.58 -11.04 -4.46
CA ALA A 136 17.45 -10.01 -3.43
C ALA A 136 16.33 -10.36 -2.45
N ILE A 137 16.53 -10.08 -1.16
CA ILE A 137 15.52 -10.32 -0.12
C ILE A 137 14.30 -9.43 -0.39
N ILE A 138 13.11 -10.03 -0.31
CA ILE A 138 11.85 -9.31 -0.55
C ILE A 138 10.87 -9.42 0.60
N VAL A 139 10.87 -10.53 1.31
CA VAL A 139 9.95 -10.77 2.43
C VAL A 139 10.65 -11.55 3.53
N THR A 140 10.39 -11.19 4.77
CA THR A 140 10.82 -11.89 5.98
C THR A 140 9.62 -12.60 6.60
N LEU A 141 9.70 -13.90 6.84
CA LEU A 141 8.63 -14.72 7.41
C LEU A 141 8.91 -15.08 8.86
N LEU A 142 7.97 -14.79 9.74
CA LEU A 142 7.89 -15.32 11.10
C LEU A 142 7.07 -16.60 11.08
N PHE A 143 7.59 -17.70 11.61
CA PHE A 143 6.89 -19.00 11.63
C PHE A 143 6.31 -19.29 13.00
N PHE A 144 5.07 -19.77 13.00
CA PHE A 144 4.32 -20.10 14.20
C PHE A 144 3.89 -21.56 14.18
N ARG A 145 4.31 -22.32 15.17
CA ARG A 145 3.79 -23.67 15.39
C ARG A 145 2.48 -23.60 16.16
N LEU A 146 1.47 -24.25 15.62
CA LEU A 146 0.16 -24.38 16.24
C LEU A 146 0.16 -25.57 17.21
N ASP A 147 -0.48 -25.43 18.36
CA ASP A 147 -0.61 -26.52 19.34
C ASP A 147 -1.47 -27.68 18.81
N GLN A 148 -2.43 -27.33 17.93
CA GLN A 148 -3.25 -28.30 17.22
C GLN A 148 -3.44 -27.85 15.76
N PRO A 149 -3.37 -28.79 14.80
CA PRO A 149 -3.63 -28.47 13.40
C PRO A 149 -5.11 -28.07 13.20
N PRO A 150 -5.40 -27.15 12.26
CA PRO A 150 -6.76 -26.76 11.96
C PRO A 150 -7.57 -27.95 11.42
N LYS A 151 -8.89 -27.93 11.63
CA LYS A 151 -9.80 -28.98 11.12
C LYS A 151 -9.72 -29.14 9.61
N LYS A 152 -9.53 -28.00 8.88
CA LYS A 152 -9.33 -27.95 7.44
C LYS A 152 -8.12 -27.09 7.10
N SER A 153 -7.23 -27.59 6.27
CA SER A 153 -6.06 -26.88 5.76
C SER A 153 -6.42 -25.87 4.68
N TYR A 154 -5.45 -25.03 4.28
CA TYR A 154 -5.65 -24.02 3.24
C TYR A 154 -6.17 -24.61 1.90
N PRO A 155 -5.57 -25.68 1.31
CA PRO A 155 -6.09 -26.25 0.07
C PRO A 155 -7.50 -26.84 0.21
N GLU A 156 -7.85 -27.38 1.38
CA GLU A 156 -9.19 -27.93 1.63
C GLU A 156 -10.28 -26.84 1.70
N ARG A 157 -9.89 -25.61 2.09
CA ARG A 157 -10.79 -24.44 2.11
C ARG A 157 -10.85 -23.71 0.78
N ASN A 158 -9.77 -23.77 0.01
CA ASN A 158 -9.55 -22.98 -1.20
C ASN A 158 -9.15 -23.85 -2.39
N PRO A 159 -9.98 -24.82 -2.79
CA PRO A 159 -9.61 -25.82 -3.82
C PRO A 159 -9.41 -25.21 -5.22
N THR A 160 -9.92 -24.01 -5.45
CA THR A 160 -9.85 -23.33 -6.76
C THR A 160 -8.67 -22.38 -6.90
N ILE A 161 -7.93 -22.09 -5.82
CA ILE A 161 -6.78 -21.20 -5.90
C ILE A 161 -5.60 -21.96 -6.53
N LYS A 162 -5.22 -21.51 -7.71
CA LYS A 162 -4.03 -21.99 -8.42
C LYS A 162 -2.81 -21.19 -7.98
N GLY A 163 -1.66 -21.88 -7.81
CA GLY A 163 -0.38 -21.22 -7.60
C GLY A 163 0.07 -20.43 -8.83
N GLY A 164 1.08 -19.60 -8.68
CA GLY A 164 1.65 -18.76 -9.73
C GLY A 164 0.89 -17.46 -9.99
N VAL A 165 1.48 -16.59 -10.82
CA VAL A 165 0.88 -15.34 -11.27
C VAL A 165 -0.06 -15.61 -12.43
N ALA A 166 -1.30 -15.11 -12.34
CA ALA A 166 -2.29 -15.24 -13.41
C ALA A 166 -2.34 -13.96 -14.26
N GLU A 167 -2.63 -14.13 -15.56
CA GLU A 167 -2.73 -13.01 -16.50
C GLU A 167 -3.80 -11.98 -16.07
N GLU A 168 -4.90 -12.47 -15.50
CA GLU A 168 -5.93 -11.61 -14.93
C GLU A 168 -5.41 -10.71 -13.80
N GLN A 169 -4.41 -11.14 -13.03
CA GLN A 169 -3.82 -10.33 -11.97
C GLN A 169 -2.97 -9.20 -12.55
N LEU A 170 -2.18 -9.47 -13.59
CA LEU A 170 -1.38 -8.45 -14.27
C LEU A 170 -2.25 -7.45 -15.04
N SER A 171 -3.31 -7.90 -15.71
CA SER A 171 -4.21 -7.03 -16.46
C SER A 171 -5.01 -6.05 -15.59
N ARG A 172 -5.13 -6.32 -14.29
CA ARG A 172 -5.79 -5.43 -13.32
C ARG A 172 -4.88 -4.38 -12.72
N LEU A 173 -3.56 -4.52 -12.90
CA LEU A 173 -2.60 -3.59 -12.36
C LEU A 173 -2.32 -2.47 -13.37
N ALA A 174 -2.35 -1.24 -12.88
CA ALA A 174 -1.84 -0.12 -13.66
C ALA A 174 -0.32 -0.16 -13.68
N LYS A 175 0.29 0.08 -14.82
CA LYS A 175 1.74 0.18 -14.98
C LYS A 175 2.33 1.28 -14.12
N ASP A 176 1.69 2.43 -14.10
CA ASP A 176 2.06 3.59 -13.29
C ASP A 176 0.92 3.96 -12.34
N PHE A 177 1.14 3.72 -11.06
CA PHE A 177 0.14 3.97 -10.02
C PHE A 177 -0.05 5.47 -9.75
N LEU A 178 0.99 6.28 -9.90
CA LEU A 178 0.97 7.72 -9.60
C LEU A 178 0.52 8.59 -10.79
N ASN A 179 0.49 8.05 -11.99
CA ASN A 179 0.05 8.78 -13.16
C ASN A 179 -1.49 8.83 -13.25
N PHE A 180 -2.07 9.75 -12.50
CA PHE A 180 -3.52 9.96 -12.51
C PHE A 180 -4.04 10.53 -13.83
N GLU A 181 -3.21 11.28 -14.56
CA GLU A 181 -3.58 11.90 -15.82
C GLU A 181 -3.74 10.85 -16.92
N SER A 182 -2.77 9.94 -17.09
CA SER A 182 -2.90 8.83 -18.04
C SER A 182 -4.06 7.89 -17.67
N ARG A 183 -4.32 7.68 -16.37
CA ARG A 183 -5.47 6.88 -15.91
C ARG A 183 -6.81 7.55 -16.25
N ALA A 184 -6.89 8.86 -16.10
CA ALA A 184 -8.07 9.61 -16.51
C ALA A 184 -8.28 9.52 -18.03
N GLU A 185 -7.21 9.67 -18.83
CA GLU A 185 -7.27 9.46 -20.27
C GLU A 185 -7.67 8.04 -20.67
N ASP A 186 -7.13 7.02 -20.03
CA ASP A 186 -7.48 5.64 -20.30
C ASP A 186 -8.94 5.31 -19.96
N ILE A 187 -9.45 5.87 -18.86
CA ILE A 187 -10.87 5.78 -18.50
C ILE A 187 -11.73 6.44 -19.57
N VAL A 188 -11.34 7.64 -20.02
CA VAL A 188 -12.04 8.35 -21.09
C VAL A 188 -12.00 7.56 -22.39
N LYS A 189 -10.83 7.07 -22.81
CA LYS A 189 -10.67 6.21 -24.01
C LYS A 189 -11.45 4.91 -23.94
N GLN A 190 -11.50 4.27 -22.77
CA GLN A 190 -12.33 3.07 -22.57
C GLN A 190 -13.84 3.39 -22.62
N ALA A 191 -14.23 4.53 -22.04
CA ALA A 191 -15.60 4.99 -22.11
C ALA A 191 -16.00 5.31 -23.55
N GLU A 192 -15.13 5.98 -24.31
CA GLU A 192 -15.33 6.27 -25.73
C GLU A 192 -15.45 5.00 -26.57
N ARG A 193 -14.55 4.01 -26.40
CA ARG A 193 -14.62 2.71 -27.09
C ARG A 193 -15.92 1.96 -26.78
N LYS A 194 -16.35 1.96 -25.52
CA LYS A 194 -17.63 1.36 -25.14
C LYS A 194 -18.81 2.15 -25.70
N ALA A 195 -18.74 3.48 -25.71
CA ALA A 195 -19.77 4.33 -26.29
C ALA A 195 -19.92 4.10 -27.79
N ILE A 196 -18.84 4.00 -28.56
CA ILE A 196 -18.84 3.70 -30.01
C ILE A 196 -19.50 2.32 -30.27
N PHE A 197 -19.30 1.35 -29.40
CA PHE A 197 -19.90 0.03 -29.56
C PHE A 197 -21.42 0.01 -29.32
N TRP A 198 -21.94 0.96 -28.52
CA TRP A 198 -23.37 1.07 -28.20
C TRP A 198 -24.12 2.13 -29.01
N THR A 199 -23.42 2.96 -29.79
CA THR A 199 -24.01 4.08 -30.54
C THR A 199 -24.27 3.77 -32.02
N ALA A 200 -25.10 2.79 -32.28
CA ALA A 200 -25.85 2.83 -33.53
C ALA A 200 -26.97 3.93 -33.53
N GLY A 201 -26.95 4.85 -32.52
CA GLY A 201 -27.99 5.92 -32.37
C GLY A 201 -27.39 7.24 -31.87
N VAL A 202 -27.36 8.25 -32.73
CA VAL A 202 -26.89 9.64 -32.55
C VAL A 202 -27.37 10.37 -31.27
N PRO A 203 -28.53 10.13 -30.65
CA PRO A 203 -28.98 10.91 -29.48
C PRO A 203 -28.19 10.63 -28.18
N ILE A 204 -27.57 9.45 -28.05
CA ILE A 204 -26.86 9.04 -26.79
C ILE A 204 -25.50 9.73 -26.69
N VAL A 205 -24.86 10.02 -27.83
CA VAL A 205 -23.56 10.73 -27.87
C VAL A 205 -23.71 12.16 -27.34
N ALA A 206 -24.77 12.85 -27.70
CA ALA A 206 -25.00 14.24 -27.25
C ALA A 206 -25.29 14.29 -25.72
N ALA A 207 -26.02 13.29 -25.20
CA ALA A 207 -26.29 13.19 -23.75
C ALA A 207 -25.01 12.85 -22.95
N LEU A 208 -24.13 12.00 -23.49
CA LEU A 208 -22.86 11.65 -22.84
C LEU A 208 -21.86 12.82 -22.85
N ILE A 209 -21.78 13.58 -23.97
CA ILE A 209 -20.96 14.80 -24.04
C ILE A 209 -21.48 15.85 -23.05
N GLY A 210 -22.80 15.96 -22.89
CA GLY A 210 -23.41 16.85 -21.90
C GLY A 210 -23.10 16.43 -20.46
N VAL A 211 -23.09 15.12 -20.18
CA VAL A 211 -22.72 14.58 -18.86
C VAL A 211 -21.23 14.77 -18.58
N ILE A 212 -20.34 14.51 -19.55
CA ILE A 212 -18.89 14.73 -19.40
C ILE A 212 -18.60 16.22 -19.23
N GLY A 213 -19.26 17.07 -20.01
CA GLY A 213 -19.14 18.54 -19.88
C GLY A 213 -19.61 19.02 -18.51
N SER A 214 -20.72 18.48 -17.99
CA SER A 214 -21.20 18.79 -16.64
C SER A 214 -20.30 18.23 -15.53
N PHE A 215 -19.70 17.04 -15.72
CA PHE A 215 -18.71 16.50 -14.78
C PHE A 215 -17.37 17.27 -14.82
N ALA A 216 -16.91 17.66 -16.00
CA ALA A 216 -15.71 18.52 -16.13
C ALA A 216 -15.97 19.89 -15.50
N ALA A 217 -17.13 20.50 -15.73
CA ALA A 217 -17.52 21.76 -15.09
C ALA A 217 -17.68 21.60 -13.57
N ALA A 218 -18.29 20.49 -13.09
CA ALA A 218 -18.39 20.17 -11.67
C ALA A 218 -17.01 19.89 -11.05
N TYR A 219 -16.11 19.21 -11.77
CA TYR A 219 -14.75 18.94 -11.30
C TYR A 219 -13.94 20.25 -11.20
N VAL A 220 -13.99 21.13 -12.23
CA VAL A 220 -13.36 22.45 -12.18
C VAL A 220 -13.97 23.30 -11.06
N PHE A 221 -15.27 23.26 -10.89
CA PHE A 221 -15.98 23.98 -9.83
C PHE A 221 -15.67 23.38 -8.44
N THR A 222 -15.55 22.06 -8.33
CA THR A 222 -15.19 21.37 -7.09
C THR A 222 -13.71 21.58 -6.77
N ALA A 223 -12.82 21.55 -7.77
CA ALA A 223 -11.40 21.81 -7.59
C ALA A 223 -11.15 23.25 -7.15
N SER A 224 -11.85 24.25 -7.71
CA SER A 224 -11.77 25.63 -7.24
C SER A 224 -12.32 25.78 -5.81
N ARG A 225 -13.41 25.10 -5.47
CA ARG A 225 -13.95 25.13 -4.10
C ARG A 225 -13.04 24.39 -3.11
N VAL A 226 -12.42 23.29 -3.52
CA VAL A 226 -11.41 22.60 -2.69
C VAL A 226 -10.22 23.51 -2.43
N HIS A 227 -9.76 24.25 -3.46
CA HIS A 227 -8.67 25.22 -3.30
C HIS A 227 -9.08 26.39 -2.39
N ASP A 228 -10.31 26.88 -2.52
CA ASP A 228 -10.85 27.92 -1.62
C ASP A 228 -11.02 27.42 -0.19
N VAL A 229 -11.47 26.16 -0.03
CA VAL A 229 -11.58 25.50 1.30
C VAL A 229 -10.19 25.22 1.87
N GLU A 230 -9.24 24.79 1.05
CA GLU A 230 -7.85 24.56 1.47
C GLU A 230 -7.18 25.86 1.91
N ASN A 231 -7.36 26.93 1.14
CA ASN A 231 -6.90 28.27 1.52
C ASN A 231 -7.59 28.77 2.81
N SER A 232 -8.90 28.58 2.92
CA SER A 232 -9.64 28.95 4.15
C SER A 232 -9.27 28.07 5.36
N MET A 233 -8.93 26.78 5.14
CA MET A 233 -8.39 25.91 6.19
C MET A 233 -6.98 26.33 6.62
N VAL A 234 -6.12 26.72 5.67
CA VAL A 234 -4.77 27.23 5.97
C VAL A 234 -4.87 28.54 6.75
N GLU A 235 -5.73 29.47 6.33
CA GLU A 235 -5.97 30.71 7.07
C GLU A 235 -6.59 30.47 8.46
N ASN A 236 -7.57 29.57 8.55
CA ASN A 236 -8.17 29.19 9.84
C ASN A 236 -7.15 28.47 10.74
N LYS A 237 -6.32 27.58 10.18
CA LYS A 237 -5.25 26.91 10.93
C LYS A 237 -4.22 27.92 11.44
N ALA A 238 -3.78 28.84 10.58
CA ALA A 238 -2.88 29.93 10.99
C ALA A 238 -3.52 30.81 12.08
N SER A 239 -4.82 31.15 11.95
CA SER A 239 -5.54 31.93 12.96
C SER A 239 -5.73 31.15 14.26
N VAL A 240 -5.97 29.85 14.21
CA VAL A 240 -6.07 28.95 15.36
C VAL A 240 -4.71 28.81 16.04
N ASP A 241 -3.63 28.61 15.27
CA ASP A 241 -2.27 28.52 15.81
C ASP A 241 -1.84 29.84 16.49
N ILE A 242 -2.19 30.99 15.91
CA ILE A 242 -2.00 32.31 16.53
C ILE A 242 -2.82 32.42 17.82
N LYS A 243 -4.08 31.97 17.80
CA LYS A 243 -4.93 31.99 19.01
C LYS A 243 -4.40 31.03 20.08
N ILE A 244 -3.93 29.84 19.69
CA ILE A 244 -3.30 28.88 20.61
C ILE A 244 -2.00 29.45 21.18
N SER A 245 -1.16 30.08 20.36
CA SER A 245 0.05 30.76 20.80
C SER A 245 -0.27 31.89 21.76
N ASN A 246 -1.26 32.71 21.43
CA ASN A 246 -1.72 33.80 22.28
C ASN A 246 -2.35 33.29 23.59
N ILE A 247 -3.06 32.16 23.57
CA ILE A 247 -3.61 31.52 24.77
C ILE A 247 -2.47 30.92 25.61
N LYS A 248 -1.49 30.24 25.00
CA LYS A 248 -0.30 29.70 25.70
C LYS A 248 0.49 30.84 26.36
N GLN A 249 0.70 31.93 25.64
CA GLN A 249 1.37 33.13 26.18
C GLN A 249 0.59 33.79 27.32
N LYS A 250 -0.77 33.76 27.25
CA LYS A 250 -1.64 34.23 28.31
C LYS A 250 -1.74 33.28 29.53
N ILE A 251 -1.54 31.98 29.30
CA ILE A 251 -1.51 30.96 30.38
C ILE A 251 -0.19 31.01 31.13
N ASP A 252 0.93 31.23 30.43
CA ASP A 252 2.28 31.30 31.03
C ASP A 252 2.53 32.60 31.81
N ASP A 253 1.89 33.70 31.42
CA ASP A 253 1.93 34.94 32.17
C ASP A 253 0.81 34.93 33.24
N ARG A 254 1.19 34.98 34.52
CA ARG A 254 0.27 35.24 35.66
C ARG A 254 -0.63 36.49 35.48
N LYS A 255 -0.60 37.09 34.30
CA LYS A 255 -1.48 38.17 33.85
C LYS A 255 -2.85 37.67 33.37
N LEU A 256 -3.09 36.37 33.23
CA LEU A 256 -4.39 35.88 32.79
C LEU A 256 -5.49 36.24 33.80
N GLU A 257 -5.21 36.07 35.07
CA GLU A 257 -6.15 36.48 36.15
C GLU A 257 -6.44 37.97 36.12
N LYS A 258 -5.40 38.80 36.00
CA LYS A 258 -5.59 40.27 35.88
C LYS A 258 -6.35 40.66 34.63
N ARG A 259 -6.18 39.91 33.53
CA ARG A 259 -6.87 40.21 32.29
C ARG A 259 -8.32 39.71 32.29
N ILE A 260 -8.61 38.64 33.02
CA ILE A 260 -9.98 38.18 33.26
C ILE A 260 -10.70 39.22 34.13
N GLU A 261 -10.08 39.71 35.19
CA GLU A 261 -10.64 40.79 36.01
C GLU A 261 -10.88 42.08 35.22
N GLU A 262 -9.95 42.47 34.33
CA GLU A 262 -10.16 43.60 33.43
C GLU A 262 -11.32 43.40 32.45
N LEU A 263 -11.46 42.21 31.90
CA LEU A 263 -12.57 41.87 30.98
C LEU A 263 -13.91 41.81 31.70
N GLU A 264 -13.94 41.27 32.91
CA GLU A 264 -15.14 41.30 33.75
C GLU A 264 -15.54 42.72 34.14
N HIS A 265 -14.54 43.59 34.42
CA HIS A 265 -14.79 44.99 34.72
C HIS A 265 -15.28 45.79 33.49
N LEU A 266 -14.78 45.45 32.30
CA LEU A 266 -15.22 46.03 31.03
C LEU A 266 -16.64 45.58 30.67
N VAL A 267 -16.97 44.31 30.88
CA VAL A 267 -18.32 43.76 30.64
C VAL A 267 -19.33 44.42 31.57
N LYS A 268 -19.00 44.59 32.87
CA LYS A 268 -19.84 45.34 33.84
C LYS A 268 -20.02 46.82 33.48
N LYS A 269 -19.05 47.44 32.80
CA LYS A 269 -19.12 48.83 32.41
C LYS A 269 -19.91 49.05 31.10
N THR A 270 -20.12 48.03 30.33
CA THR A 270 -20.87 48.04 29.06
C THR A 270 -22.33 47.57 29.21
N GLU A 271 -22.74 47.07 30.37
CA GLU A 271 -24.16 46.80 30.63
C GLU A 271 -24.93 48.13 30.62
N PRO A 272 -25.95 48.27 29.77
CA PRO A 272 -26.76 49.46 29.70
C PRO A 272 -27.52 49.60 31.01
N ARG A 273 -27.28 50.71 31.72
CA ARG A 273 -28.10 51.09 32.87
C ARG A 273 -29.56 51.14 32.42
N SER A 274 -30.36 50.19 32.89
CA SER A 274 -31.81 50.27 32.76
C SER A 274 -32.31 51.61 33.35
N PRO A 275 -33.19 52.32 32.66
CA PRO A 275 -33.80 53.50 33.22
C PRO A 275 -34.66 53.09 34.39
N LYS A 276 -34.43 53.76 35.55
CA LYS A 276 -35.33 53.72 36.71
C LYS A 276 -36.62 54.42 36.36
N PRO A 277 -37.76 53.97 36.93
CA PRO A 277 -39.10 54.44 36.64
C PRO A 277 -39.31 55.90 37.03
#